data_35c174e4b0fb60cfcec6a0a4e715bc67
#
_entry.id   35c174e4b0fb60cfcec6a0a4e715bc67
#
_cell.length_a   1.000
_cell.length_b   1.000
_cell.length_c   1.000
_cell.angle_alpha   90.00
_cell.angle_beta   90.00
_cell.angle_gamma   90.00
#
_symmetry.space_group_name_H-M   'P 1'
#
loop_
_entity.id
_entity.type
_entity.pdbx_description
1 polymer ?
#
loop_
_entity_poly.entity_id
_entity_poly.type
_entity_poly.pdbx_seq_one_letter_code
_entity_poly.pdbx_strand_id
1 'polypeptide(L)'
;MAFWSVAINTAFGVGISLLPVRYTFPGRRALSALVDLPLSVSPIVVGLALLLVYSGRTGWLGGTLEAVGLQIIYAPPGMIMATAFVSLPLVIREIVPVLHEIGTDQEQAARSLGASPVQTFARITLPAIRWALLYGVVLSLARSLGEFGAVKVVSGGVAMRTQTATLLVEERYQQFGTENTITAYTAAFILASIAVLALIVVTSLRPKEEKL
;
A
#
# COMPACT_ATOMS: atom_id res chain seq x y z
N MET A 1 -0.67 -4.11 -11.19
CA MET A 1 -0.11 -3.06 -10.36
C MET A 1 -0.54 -3.17 -8.91
N ALA A 2 -1.83 -3.06 -8.59
CA ALA A 2 -2.32 -3.15 -7.20
C ALA A 2 -1.77 -4.36 -6.44
N PHE A 3 -1.71 -5.53 -7.07
CA PHE A 3 -1.13 -6.74 -6.46
C PHE A 3 0.32 -6.54 -6.00
N TRP A 4 1.19 -5.99 -6.85
CA TRP A 4 2.59 -5.75 -6.50
C TRP A 4 2.76 -4.70 -5.41
N SER A 5 1.95 -3.62 -5.47
CA SER A 5 1.94 -2.60 -4.41
C SER A 5 1.53 -3.19 -3.07
N VAL A 6 0.50 -4.04 -3.06
CA VAL A 6 0.03 -4.73 -1.84
C VAL A 6 1.06 -5.73 -1.32
N ALA A 7 1.73 -6.49 -2.20
CA ALA A 7 2.79 -7.42 -1.79
C ALA A 7 3.96 -6.67 -1.12
N ILE A 8 4.38 -5.55 -1.70
CA ILE A 8 5.41 -4.66 -1.13
C ILE A 8 4.92 -4.12 0.22
N ASN A 9 3.70 -3.59 0.28
CA ASN A 9 3.14 -3.04 1.51
C ASN A 9 2.97 -4.08 2.61
N THR A 10 2.66 -5.31 2.26
CA THR A 10 2.58 -6.42 3.22
C THR A 10 3.95 -6.70 3.84
N ALA A 11 4.97 -6.86 3.02
CA ALA A 11 6.33 -7.17 3.50
C ALA A 11 6.92 -6.01 4.31
N PHE A 12 6.92 -4.80 3.74
CA PHE A 12 7.46 -3.62 4.40
C PHE A 12 6.58 -3.15 5.58
N GLY A 13 5.25 -3.26 5.45
CA GLY A 13 4.31 -2.87 6.50
C GLY A 13 4.49 -3.69 7.77
N VAL A 14 4.66 -5.00 7.66
CA VAL A 14 4.97 -5.86 8.82
C VAL A 14 6.32 -5.48 9.42
N GLY A 15 7.37 -5.33 8.61
CA GLY A 15 8.71 -4.96 9.09
C GLY A 15 8.70 -3.60 9.79
N ILE A 16 8.10 -2.58 9.16
CA ILE A 16 8.03 -1.23 9.72
C ILE A 16 7.16 -1.19 10.98
N SER A 17 6.09 -2.01 11.07
CA SER A 17 5.26 -2.09 12.29
C SER A 17 6.00 -2.66 13.48
N LEU A 18 6.86 -3.65 13.27
CA LEU A 18 7.65 -4.28 14.33
C LEU A 18 8.72 -3.34 14.90
N LEU A 19 9.34 -2.51 14.07
CA LEU A 19 10.43 -1.65 14.49
C LEU A 19 10.06 -0.72 15.67
N PRO A 20 9.04 0.14 15.57
CA PRO A 20 8.71 1.06 16.65
C PRO A 20 8.05 0.36 17.84
N VAL A 21 7.47 -0.82 17.69
CA VAL A 21 6.79 -1.50 18.80
C VAL A 21 7.75 -2.34 19.62
N ARG A 22 8.71 -3.01 18.97
CA ARG A 22 9.64 -3.94 19.64
C ARG A 22 11.00 -3.36 19.98
N TYR A 23 11.38 -2.24 19.33
CA TYR A 23 12.72 -1.64 19.51
C TYR A 23 12.62 -0.17 19.93
N THR A 24 13.49 0.20 20.86
CA THR A 24 13.71 1.61 21.23
C THR A 24 14.97 2.10 20.53
N PHE A 25 14.82 3.09 19.65
CA PHE A 25 15.93 3.70 18.92
C PHE A 25 15.72 5.20 18.76
N PRO A 26 16.80 5.98 18.61
CA PRO A 26 16.69 7.40 18.29
C PRO A 26 16.04 7.54 16.91
N GLY A 27 14.99 8.39 16.79
CA GLY A 27 14.25 8.54 15.53
C GLY A 27 12.94 7.75 15.43
N ARG A 28 12.54 6.97 16.44
CA ARG A 28 11.25 6.25 16.47
C ARG A 28 10.06 7.16 16.17
N ARG A 29 10.04 8.39 16.75
CA ARG A 29 8.98 9.38 16.50
C ARG A 29 8.98 9.87 15.04
N ALA A 30 10.19 10.08 14.48
CA ALA A 30 10.33 10.48 13.08
C ALA A 30 9.85 9.38 12.12
N LEU A 31 10.15 8.11 12.40
CA LEU A 31 9.65 6.98 11.62
C LEU A 31 8.11 6.92 11.64
N SER A 32 7.50 7.09 12.82
CA SER A 32 6.03 7.12 12.91
C SER A 32 5.43 8.28 12.10
N ALA A 33 6.04 9.47 12.18
CA ALA A 33 5.59 10.62 11.39
C ALA A 33 5.77 10.39 9.87
N LEU A 34 6.86 9.75 9.44
CA LEU A 34 7.09 9.39 8.04
C LEU A 34 6.06 8.38 7.53
N VAL A 35 5.66 7.42 8.36
CA VAL A 35 4.59 6.45 8.03
C VAL A 35 3.25 7.16 7.82
N ASP A 36 2.95 8.19 8.61
CA ASP A 36 1.70 8.93 8.50
C ASP A 36 1.70 10.01 7.39
N LEU A 37 2.87 10.39 6.89
CA LEU A 37 3.04 11.42 5.88
C LEU A 37 2.19 11.18 4.61
N PRO A 38 2.11 9.95 4.04
CA PRO A 38 1.30 9.70 2.86
C PRO A 38 -0.20 9.98 3.04
N LEU A 39 -0.70 9.94 4.27
CA LEU A 39 -2.11 10.23 4.56
C LEU A 39 -2.39 11.75 4.64
N SER A 40 -1.35 12.54 4.89
CA SER A 40 -1.44 13.99 5.02
C SER A 40 -1.16 14.72 3.71
N VAL A 41 -0.52 14.06 2.75
CA VAL A 41 -0.11 14.63 1.46
C VAL A 41 -1.06 14.20 0.35
N SER A 42 -1.44 15.14 -0.53
CA SER A 42 -2.25 14.79 -1.70
C SER A 42 -1.53 13.75 -2.57
N PRO A 43 -2.21 12.70 -3.05
CA PRO A 43 -1.63 11.72 -3.97
C PRO A 43 -1.00 12.33 -5.22
N ILE A 44 -1.58 13.41 -5.76
CA ILE A 44 -1.01 14.12 -6.92
C ILE A 44 0.37 14.69 -6.57
N VAL A 45 0.54 15.26 -5.37
CA VAL A 45 1.83 15.80 -4.90
C VAL A 45 2.85 14.67 -4.75
N VAL A 46 2.44 13.50 -4.27
CA VAL A 46 3.30 12.30 -4.24
C VAL A 46 3.77 11.94 -5.65
N GLY A 47 2.86 11.92 -6.62
CA GLY A 47 3.21 11.66 -8.03
C GLY A 47 4.20 12.68 -8.59
N LEU A 48 4.01 13.97 -8.30
CA LEU A 48 4.93 15.04 -8.69
C LEU A 48 6.31 14.88 -8.01
N ALA A 49 6.35 14.53 -6.74
CA ALA A 49 7.61 14.26 -6.03
C ALA A 49 8.38 13.10 -6.67
N LEU A 50 7.70 12.01 -7.02
CA LEU A 50 8.31 10.89 -7.73
C LEU A 50 8.84 11.30 -9.11
N LEU A 51 8.09 12.14 -9.83
CA LEU A 51 8.52 12.67 -11.11
C LEU A 51 9.79 13.52 -10.97
N LEU A 52 9.87 14.39 -9.97
CA LEU A 52 11.05 15.22 -9.69
C LEU A 52 12.29 14.39 -9.31
N VAL A 53 12.09 13.23 -8.66
CA VAL A 53 13.22 12.37 -8.28
C VAL A 53 13.64 11.43 -9.41
N TYR A 54 12.68 10.82 -10.13
CA TYR A 54 12.93 9.69 -11.02
C TYR A 54 12.72 9.98 -12.51
N SER A 55 12.41 11.22 -12.92
CA SER A 55 12.34 11.58 -14.34
C SER A 55 13.71 11.50 -15.00
N GLY A 56 13.81 10.83 -16.14
CA GLY A 56 15.07 10.64 -16.85
C GLY A 56 15.72 11.94 -17.32
N ARG A 57 14.91 12.97 -17.62
CA ARG A 57 15.43 14.26 -18.13
C ARG A 57 15.78 15.26 -17.04
N THR A 58 15.00 15.30 -15.97
CA THR A 58 15.09 16.38 -14.94
C THR A 58 15.20 15.84 -13.51
N GLY A 59 15.05 14.53 -13.33
CA GLY A 59 15.07 13.91 -12.00
C GLY A 59 16.47 13.67 -11.48
N TRP A 60 16.62 13.72 -10.16
CA TRP A 60 17.93 13.53 -9.51
C TRP A 60 18.53 12.13 -9.77
N LEU A 61 17.68 11.09 -9.81
CA LEU A 61 18.08 9.70 -9.99
C LEU A 61 17.70 9.13 -11.37
N GLY A 62 16.82 9.82 -12.10
CA GLY A 62 16.25 9.30 -13.34
C GLY A 62 17.29 8.99 -14.40
N GLY A 63 18.22 9.92 -14.67
CA GLY A 63 19.27 9.72 -15.68
C GLY A 63 20.21 8.55 -15.38
N THR A 64 20.58 8.34 -14.11
CA THR A 64 21.42 7.21 -13.70
C THR A 64 20.69 5.87 -13.82
N LEU A 65 19.41 5.84 -13.50
CA LEU A 65 18.58 4.63 -13.60
C LEU A 65 18.29 4.27 -15.06
N GLU A 66 18.00 5.27 -15.92
CA GLU A 66 17.80 5.03 -17.35
C GLU A 66 19.10 4.57 -18.05
N ALA A 67 20.26 5.03 -17.59
CA ALA A 67 21.55 4.58 -18.12
C ALA A 67 21.80 3.09 -17.88
N VAL A 68 21.22 2.51 -16.83
CA VAL A 68 21.26 1.06 -16.56
C VAL A 68 20.00 0.32 -17.08
N GLY A 69 19.20 0.98 -17.92
CA GLY A 69 18.00 0.40 -18.54
C GLY A 69 16.75 0.34 -17.67
N LEU A 70 16.75 1.03 -16.52
CA LEU A 70 15.65 1.04 -15.58
C LEU A 70 14.81 2.32 -15.70
N GLN A 71 13.71 2.26 -16.43
CA GLN A 71 12.75 3.37 -16.52
C GLN A 71 11.74 3.27 -15.39
N ILE A 72 11.63 4.31 -14.57
CA ILE A 72 10.66 4.42 -13.46
C ILE A 72 9.41 5.18 -13.87
N ILE A 73 9.58 6.42 -14.35
CA ILE A 73 8.46 7.27 -14.76
C ILE A 73 7.93 6.86 -16.13
N TYR A 74 6.61 6.92 -16.29
CA TYR A 74 5.85 6.43 -17.46
C TYR A 74 5.99 4.91 -17.69
N ALA A 75 6.30 4.17 -16.63
CA ALA A 75 6.48 2.74 -16.62
C ALA A 75 5.83 2.10 -15.39
N PRO A 76 5.53 0.79 -15.41
CA PRO A 76 4.90 0.09 -14.29
C PRO A 76 5.60 0.28 -12.92
N PRO A 77 6.94 0.32 -12.80
CA PRO A 77 7.60 0.53 -11.52
C PRO A 77 7.20 1.82 -10.81
N GLY A 78 7.13 2.95 -11.53
CA GLY A 78 6.73 4.23 -10.96
C GLY A 78 5.29 4.21 -10.43
N MET A 79 4.40 3.55 -11.16
CA MET A 79 3.00 3.40 -10.75
C MET A 79 2.88 2.51 -9.50
N ILE A 80 3.67 1.41 -9.42
CA ILE A 80 3.72 0.54 -8.24
C ILE A 80 4.25 1.30 -7.02
N MET A 81 5.34 2.05 -7.18
CA MET A 81 5.92 2.88 -6.12
C MET A 81 4.93 3.94 -5.62
N ALA A 82 4.27 4.66 -6.52
CA ALA A 82 3.27 5.66 -6.17
C ALA A 82 2.11 5.07 -5.37
N THR A 83 1.55 3.96 -5.86
CA THR A 83 0.44 3.27 -5.21
C THR A 83 0.86 2.67 -3.88
N ALA A 84 2.05 2.03 -3.80
CA ALA A 84 2.58 1.45 -2.57
C ALA A 84 2.78 2.53 -1.50
N PHE A 85 3.39 3.66 -1.86
CA PHE A 85 3.62 4.75 -0.93
C PHE A 85 2.32 5.27 -0.31
N VAL A 86 1.29 5.51 -1.12
CA VAL A 86 -0.01 6.04 -0.65
C VAL A 86 -0.78 5.04 0.21
N SER A 87 -0.65 3.75 -0.03
CA SER A 87 -1.43 2.70 0.66
C SER A 87 -0.66 1.99 1.79
N LEU A 88 0.66 2.18 1.93
CA LEU A 88 1.49 1.57 2.98
C LEU A 88 0.99 1.83 4.41
N PRO A 89 0.57 3.05 4.79
CA PRO A 89 0.12 3.33 6.15
C PRO A 89 -1.06 2.47 6.59
N LEU A 90 -1.89 2.02 5.66
CA LEU A 90 -3.09 1.23 5.98
C LEU A 90 -2.74 -0.13 6.59
N VAL A 91 -1.69 -0.78 6.10
CA VAL A 91 -1.19 -2.04 6.68
C VAL A 91 -0.61 -1.81 8.07
N ILE A 92 0.20 -0.76 8.22
CA ILE A 92 0.90 -0.46 9.48
C ILE A 92 -0.09 -0.10 10.59
N ARG A 93 -1.10 0.71 10.27
CA ARG A 93 -2.13 1.16 11.23
C ARG A 93 -3.01 0.02 11.77
N GLU A 94 -3.19 -1.05 11.02
CA GLU A 94 -3.90 -2.23 11.50
C GLU A 94 -3.02 -3.11 12.39
N ILE A 95 -1.73 -3.23 12.10
CA ILE A 95 -0.83 -4.13 12.80
C ILE A 95 -0.32 -3.53 14.12
N VAL A 96 0.04 -2.24 14.16
CA VAL A 96 0.67 -1.59 15.32
C VAL A 96 -0.17 -1.69 16.59
N PRO A 97 -1.49 -1.39 16.60
CA PRO A 97 -2.32 -1.52 17.80
C PRO A 97 -2.32 -2.95 18.36
N VAL A 98 -2.47 -3.95 17.49
CA VAL A 98 -2.48 -5.36 17.88
C VAL A 98 -1.13 -5.78 18.47
N LEU A 99 -0.01 -5.34 17.89
CA LEU A 99 1.32 -5.58 18.46
C LEU A 99 1.50 -4.98 19.85
N HIS A 100 0.89 -3.81 20.11
CA HIS A 100 0.90 -3.22 21.44
C HIS A 100 0.05 -4.01 22.44
N GLU A 101 -1.12 -4.47 22.02
CA GLU A 101 -2.07 -5.21 22.84
C GLU A 101 -1.52 -6.58 23.27
N ILE A 102 -0.95 -7.36 22.36
CA ILE A 102 -0.40 -8.68 22.65
C ILE A 102 0.88 -8.63 23.51
N GLY A 103 1.52 -7.48 23.62
CA GLY A 103 2.76 -7.31 24.38
C GLY A 103 3.94 -8.15 23.86
N THR A 104 4.90 -8.46 24.74
CA THR A 104 6.15 -9.18 24.40
C THR A 104 6.31 -10.49 25.15
N ASP A 105 5.42 -10.82 26.07
CA ASP A 105 5.62 -11.92 27.04
C ASP A 105 5.77 -13.28 26.36
N GLN A 106 4.94 -13.57 25.36
CA GLN A 106 5.01 -14.81 24.59
C GLN A 106 6.29 -14.91 23.78
N GLU A 107 6.76 -13.78 23.20
CA GLU A 107 8.01 -13.73 22.46
C GLU A 107 9.22 -13.94 23.38
N GLN A 108 9.18 -13.37 24.58
CA GLN A 108 10.25 -13.53 25.60
C GLN A 108 10.28 -14.97 26.12
N ALA A 109 9.13 -15.56 26.43
CA ALA A 109 9.03 -16.97 26.83
C ALA A 109 9.60 -17.92 25.78
N ALA A 110 9.27 -17.70 24.50
CA ALA A 110 9.82 -18.51 23.41
C ALA A 110 11.36 -18.40 23.30
N ARG A 111 11.89 -17.18 23.42
CA ARG A 111 13.33 -16.95 23.41
C ARG A 111 14.05 -17.62 24.60
N SER A 112 13.43 -17.60 25.78
CA SER A 112 13.95 -18.29 26.97
C SER A 112 14.01 -19.83 26.77
N LEU A 113 13.13 -20.36 25.93
CA LEU A 113 13.13 -21.77 25.51
C LEU A 113 14.05 -22.06 24.30
N GLY A 114 14.87 -21.09 23.89
CA GLY A 114 15.85 -21.27 22.83
C GLY A 114 15.32 -21.04 21.40
N ALA A 115 14.11 -20.47 21.23
CA ALA A 115 13.60 -20.15 19.91
C ALA A 115 14.41 -19.02 19.25
N SER A 116 14.77 -19.21 17.96
CA SER A 116 15.43 -18.18 17.17
C SER A 116 14.45 -17.01 16.85
N PRO A 117 14.97 -15.82 16.51
CA PRO A 117 14.11 -14.67 16.15
C PRO A 117 13.11 -14.98 15.01
N VAL A 118 13.55 -15.75 14.01
CA VAL A 118 12.71 -16.17 12.89
C VAL A 118 11.63 -17.15 13.34
N GLN A 119 11.96 -18.09 14.24
CA GLN A 119 11.00 -19.02 14.81
C GLN A 119 9.97 -18.30 15.68
N THR A 120 10.41 -17.35 16.51
CA THR A 120 9.52 -16.49 17.34
C THR A 120 8.56 -15.71 16.44
N PHE A 121 9.08 -15.06 15.41
CA PHE A 121 8.25 -14.33 14.46
C PHE A 121 7.23 -15.24 13.76
N ALA A 122 7.68 -16.33 13.15
CA ALA A 122 6.83 -17.19 12.33
C ALA A 122 5.78 -17.96 13.14
N ARG A 123 6.09 -18.36 14.39
CA ARG A 123 5.23 -19.23 15.20
C ARG A 123 4.40 -18.50 16.24
N ILE A 124 4.78 -17.28 16.62
CA ILE A 124 4.12 -16.49 17.67
C ILE A 124 3.60 -15.17 17.10
N THR A 125 4.48 -14.28 16.65
CA THR A 125 4.12 -12.92 16.26
C THR A 125 3.21 -12.90 15.03
N LEU A 126 3.57 -13.59 13.96
CA LEU A 126 2.80 -13.60 12.71
C LEU A 126 1.40 -14.23 12.87
N PRO A 127 1.23 -15.38 13.56
CA PRO A 127 -0.10 -15.90 13.85
C PRO A 127 -0.95 -14.98 14.73
N ALA A 128 -0.33 -14.27 15.67
CA ALA A 128 -1.03 -13.33 16.55
C ALA A 128 -1.57 -12.11 15.79
N ILE A 129 -0.82 -11.57 14.83
CA ILE A 129 -1.24 -10.41 14.03
C ILE A 129 -2.00 -10.77 12.74
N ARG A 130 -2.24 -12.06 12.45
CA ARG A 130 -2.74 -12.52 11.14
C ARG A 130 -4.03 -11.83 10.68
N TRP A 131 -4.96 -11.57 11.59
CA TRP A 131 -6.22 -10.92 11.27
C TRP A 131 -6.05 -9.43 10.98
N ALA A 132 -5.24 -8.74 11.77
CA ALA A 132 -4.88 -7.35 11.52
C ALA A 132 -4.13 -7.20 10.19
N LEU A 133 -3.19 -8.11 9.92
CA LEU A 133 -2.48 -8.16 8.66
C LEU A 133 -3.42 -8.38 7.47
N LEU A 134 -4.32 -9.37 7.56
CA LEU A 134 -5.30 -9.65 6.51
C LEU A 134 -6.18 -8.43 6.24
N TYR A 135 -6.68 -7.79 7.30
CA TYR A 135 -7.51 -6.60 7.16
C TYR A 135 -6.74 -5.43 6.54
N GLY A 136 -5.52 -5.16 7.00
CA GLY A 136 -4.65 -4.14 6.43
C GLY A 136 -4.30 -4.40 4.96
N VAL A 137 -4.08 -5.65 4.57
CA VAL A 137 -3.85 -6.07 3.18
C VAL A 137 -5.06 -5.75 2.30
N VAL A 138 -6.27 -6.04 2.77
CA VAL A 138 -7.49 -5.77 2.00
C VAL A 138 -7.78 -4.27 1.91
N LEU A 139 -7.57 -3.51 3.00
CA LEU A 139 -7.66 -2.05 2.95
C LEU A 139 -6.65 -1.46 1.95
N SER A 140 -5.40 -1.93 1.99
CA SER A 140 -4.36 -1.52 1.05
C SER A 140 -4.73 -1.89 -0.40
N LEU A 141 -5.34 -3.06 -0.63
CA LEU A 141 -5.82 -3.48 -1.95
C LEU A 141 -6.96 -2.57 -2.45
N ALA A 142 -7.98 -2.35 -1.62
CA ALA A 142 -9.10 -1.49 -1.98
C ALA A 142 -8.63 -0.07 -2.32
N ARG A 143 -7.70 0.47 -1.50
CA ARG A 143 -7.07 1.78 -1.75
C ARG A 143 -6.25 1.79 -3.03
N SER A 144 -5.49 0.72 -3.30
CA SER A 144 -4.66 0.58 -4.50
C SER A 144 -5.47 0.47 -5.78
N LEU A 145 -6.63 -0.19 -5.74
CA LEU A 145 -7.55 -0.28 -6.90
C LEU A 145 -8.16 1.08 -7.24
N GLY A 146 -8.45 1.90 -6.24
CA GLY A 146 -8.98 3.25 -6.40
C GLY A 146 -7.92 4.34 -6.59
N GLU A 147 -6.61 3.99 -6.69
CA GLU A 147 -5.57 5.01 -6.84
C GLU A 147 -5.65 5.69 -8.21
N PHE A 148 -5.73 7.00 -8.17
CA PHE A 148 -5.85 7.83 -9.36
C PHE A 148 -4.81 8.96 -9.37
N GLY A 149 -4.74 9.76 -8.31
CA GLY A 149 -3.99 11.02 -8.29
C GLY A 149 -2.49 10.85 -8.54
N ALA A 150 -1.83 9.98 -7.79
CA ALA A 150 -0.40 9.75 -7.95
C ALA A 150 -0.10 9.01 -9.26
N VAL A 151 -0.94 8.02 -9.60
CA VAL A 151 -0.78 7.25 -10.83
C VAL A 151 -0.98 8.12 -12.07
N LYS A 152 -1.92 9.07 -12.07
CA LYS A 152 -2.12 10.00 -13.19
C LYS A 152 -0.84 10.74 -13.57
N VAL A 153 -0.06 11.16 -12.59
CA VAL A 153 1.19 11.91 -12.82
C VAL A 153 2.30 11.02 -13.36
N VAL A 154 2.45 9.78 -12.82
CA VAL A 154 3.62 8.94 -13.11
C VAL A 154 3.39 7.94 -14.25
N SER A 155 2.14 7.72 -14.69
CA SER A 155 1.81 6.66 -15.66
C SER A 155 1.97 7.06 -17.12
N GLY A 156 1.72 8.33 -17.45
CA GLY A 156 1.59 8.78 -18.84
C GLY A 156 0.33 8.28 -19.57
N GLY A 157 -0.52 7.46 -18.95
CA GLY A 157 -1.83 7.07 -19.45
C GLY A 157 -1.86 6.24 -20.74
N VAL A 158 -0.75 5.54 -21.08
CA VAL A 158 -0.67 4.78 -22.33
C VAL A 158 -1.55 3.53 -22.26
N ALA A 159 -2.54 3.44 -23.17
CA ALA A 159 -3.44 2.30 -23.27
C ALA A 159 -2.65 0.98 -23.39
N MET A 160 -3.14 -0.07 -22.74
CA MET A 160 -2.55 -1.43 -22.68
C MET A 160 -1.17 -1.52 -22.01
N ARG A 161 -0.56 -0.41 -21.58
CA ARG A 161 0.77 -0.39 -20.91
C ARG A 161 0.74 0.21 -19.52
N THR A 162 0.28 1.45 -19.39
CA THR A 162 0.30 2.20 -18.13
C THR A 162 -1.06 2.83 -17.78
N GLN A 163 -2.09 2.53 -18.55
CA GLN A 163 -3.46 2.93 -18.24
C GLN A 163 -4.03 2.05 -17.12
N THR A 164 -4.60 2.67 -16.09
CA THR A 164 -5.36 1.97 -15.03
C THR A 164 -6.86 2.12 -15.28
N ALA A 165 -7.65 1.31 -14.57
CA ALA A 165 -9.10 1.41 -14.68
C ALA A 165 -9.63 2.79 -14.22
N THR A 166 -9.00 3.41 -13.21
CA THR A 166 -9.34 4.76 -12.77
C THR A 166 -9.00 5.83 -13.81
N LEU A 167 -7.89 5.69 -14.53
CA LEU A 167 -7.53 6.58 -15.63
C LEU A 167 -8.46 6.36 -16.85
N LEU A 168 -8.85 5.12 -17.13
CA LEU A 168 -9.83 4.83 -18.17
C LEU A 168 -11.18 5.49 -17.85
N VAL A 169 -11.66 5.43 -16.61
CA VAL A 169 -12.89 6.11 -16.17
C VAL A 169 -12.81 7.61 -16.46
N GLU A 170 -11.71 8.25 -16.08
CA GLU A 170 -11.51 9.69 -16.34
C GLU A 170 -11.50 9.99 -17.83
N GLU A 171 -10.71 9.26 -18.61
CA GLU A 171 -10.56 9.46 -20.05
C GLU A 171 -11.92 9.35 -20.75
N ARG A 172 -12.68 8.28 -20.45
CA ARG A 172 -14.01 8.08 -21.05
C ARG A 172 -15.03 9.10 -20.61
N TYR A 173 -14.95 9.53 -19.34
CA TYR A 173 -15.86 10.57 -18.83
C TYR A 173 -15.62 11.95 -19.48
N GLN A 174 -14.37 12.26 -19.85
CA GLN A 174 -14.03 13.50 -20.54
C GLN A 174 -14.36 13.49 -22.04
N GLN A 175 -14.57 12.32 -22.63
CA GLN A 175 -14.97 12.19 -24.02
C GLN A 175 -16.49 12.36 -24.19
N PHE A 176 -16.88 13.12 -25.21
CA PHE A 176 -18.29 13.29 -25.55
C PHE A 176 -18.89 11.99 -26.11
N GLY A 177 -20.19 11.78 -25.83
CA GLY A 177 -20.97 10.66 -26.38
C GLY A 177 -21.48 9.71 -25.30
N THR A 178 -22.70 9.24 -25.50
CA THR A 178 -23.41 8.36 -24.55
C THR A 178 -22.66 7.06 -24.29
N GLU A 179 -22.02 6.49 -25.29
CA GLU A 179 -21.24 5.25 -25.16
C GLU A 179 -20.05 5.42 -24.22
N ASN A 180 -19.30 6.52 -24.35
CA ASN A 180 -18.17 6.82 -23.47
C ASN A 180 -18.62 7.04 -22.01
N THR A 181 -19.74 7.74 -21.83
CA THR A 181 -20.33 7.98 -20.52
C THR A 181 -20.76 6.67 -19.86
N ILE A 182 -21.45 5.78 -20.60
CA ILE A 182 -21.85 4.46 -20.09
C ILE A 182 -20.62 3.63 -19.72
N THR A 183 -19.59 3.63 -20.55
CA THR A 183 -18.34 2.90 -20.29
C THR A 183 -17.67 3.41 -19.02
N ALA A 184 -17.59 4.73 -18.80
CA ALA A 184 -17.02 5.34 -17.60
C ALA A 184 -17.78 4.92 -16.34
N TYR A 185 -19.10 5.03 -16.33
CA TYR A 185 -19.92 4.63 -15.17
C TYR A 185 -19.87 3.14 -14.90
N THR A 186 -19.87 2.30 -15.93
CA THR A 186 -19.77 0.85 -15.78
C THR A 186 -18.44 0.46 -15.17
N ALA A 187 -17.33 1.01 -15.66
CA ALA A 187 -16.00 0.75 -15.11
C ALA A 187 -15.88 1.23 -13.65
N ALA A 188 -16.39 2.42 -13.34
CA ALA A 188 -16.41 2.96 -11.98
C ALA A 188 -17.24 2.07 -11.03
N PHE A 189 -18.41 1.63 -11.47
CA PHE A 189 -19.29 0.74 -10.70
C PHE A 189 -18.62 -0.61 -10.41
N ILE A 190 -17.97 -1.21 -11.40
CA ILE A 190 -17.24 -2.49 -11.23
C ILE A 190 -16.12 -2.32 -10.21
N LEU A 191 -15.30 -1.25 -10.33
CA LEU A 191 -14.22 -0.99 -9.38
C LEU A 191 -14.74 -0.80 -7.95
N ALA A 192 -15.78 0.00 -7.77
CA ALA A 192 -16.41 0.23 -6.47
C ALA A 192 -16.98 -1.08 -5.89
N SER A 193 -17.65 -1.87 -6.72
CA SER A 193 -18.23 -3.16 -6.32
C SER A 193 -17.14 -4.14 -5.85
N ILE A 194 -16.02 -4.25 -6.57
CA ILE A 194 -14.90 -5.11 -6.17
C ILE A 194 -14.33 -4.66 -4.83
N ALA A 195 -14.10 -3.35 -4.64
CA ALA A 195 -13.56 -2.82 -3.39
C ALA A 195 -14.51 -3.07 -2.20
N VAL A 196 -15.80 -2.80 -2.38
CA VAL A 196 -16.83 -3.01 -1.34
C VAL A 196 -16.96 -4.49 -0.99
N LEU A 197 -17.03 -5.38 -1.99
CA LEU A 197 -17.11 -6.82 -1.77
C LEU A 197 -15.90 -7.34 -0.99
N ALA A 198 -14.69 -6.91 -1.36
CA ALA A 198 -13.47 -7.29 -0.66
C ALA A 198 -13.53 -6.87 0.83
N LEU A 199 -13.99 -5.64 1.12
CA LEU A 199 -14.14 -5.16 2.49
C LEU A 199 -15.21 -5.93 3.27
N ILE A 200 -16.37 -6.20 2.66
CA ILE A 200 -17.44 -6.99 3.30
C ILE A 200 -16.95 -8.40 3.65
N VAL A 201 -16.28 -9.07 2.71
CA VAL A 201 -15.75 -10.43 2.94
C VAL A 201 -14.80 -10.45 4.12
N VAL A 202 -13.83 -9.53 4.18
CA VAL A 202 -12.86 -9.50 5.27
C VAL A 202 -13.50 -9.12 6.60
N THR A 203 -14.41 -8.15 6.60
CA THR A 203 -15.12 -7.75 7.82
C THR A 203 -15.99 -8.90 8.36
N SER A 204 -16.61 -9.69 7.48
CA SER A 204 -17.42 -10.85 7.89
C SER A 204 -16.59 -12.04 8.40
N LEU A 205 -15.33 -12.14 7.96
CA LEU A 205 -14.40 -13.19 8.41
C LEU A 205 -13.66 -12.83 9.72
N ARG A 206 -13.72 -11.57 10.15
CA ARG A 206 -13.11 -11.14 11.41
C ARG A 206 -13.80 -11.86 12.58
N PRO A 207 -13.06 -12.56 13.45
CA PRO A 207 -13.65 -13.15 14.64
C PRO A 207 -14.30 -12.03 15.47
N LYS A 208 -15.53 -12.24 15.91
CA LYS A 208 -16.13 -11.33 16.89
C LYS A 208 -15.27 -11.39 18.14
N GLU A 209 -14.72 -10.26 18.55
CA GLU A 209 -14.11 -10.13 19.86
C GLU A 209 -15.23 -10.47 20.87
N GLU A 210 -15.11 -11.60 21.54
CA GLU A 210 -15.91 -11.86 22.74
C GLU A 210 -15.55 -10.76 23.72
N LYS A 211 -16.50 -9.89 23.98
CA LYS A 211 -16.41 -8.91 25.07
C LYS A 211 -16.30 -9.73 26.36
N LEU A 212 -15.07 -9.84 26.90
CA LEU A 212 -14.81 -10.21 28.28
C LEU A 212 -15.14 -9.03 29.18
#